data_9d6192e40f67bc1e8da6ca778e6eef60
#
_entry.id   9d6192e40f67bc1e8da6ca778e6eef60
#
_cell.length_a   1.000
_cell.length_b   1.000
_cell.length_c   1.000
_cell.angle_alpha   90.00
_cell.angle_beta   90.00
_cell.angle_gamma   90.00
#
_symmetry.space_group_name_H-M   'P 1'
#
loop_
_entity.id
_entity.type
_entity.pdbx_description
1 polymer ?
#
loop_
_entity_poly.entity_id
_entity_poly.type
_entity_poly.pdbx_seq_one_letter_code
_entity_poly.pdbx_strand_id
1 'polypeptide(L)' 'MSMPEELPVRRVEVSFTGPAPARQVARASGVSEVEADGTVLRCLVCGSFQPFLEALRGHEVIGFESTTLAREISSAPSG' A
#
# COMPACT_ATOMS: atom_id res chain seq x y z
N MET A 1 22.25 -18.47 -1.77
CA MET A 1 21.94 -18.28 -1.54
C MET A 1 21.26 -17.65 -1.54
N SER A 2 20.83 -17.48 -1.53
CA SER A 2 20.29 -16.74 -1.75
C SER A 2 19.73 -16.06 -0.93
N MET A 3 19.67 -15.22 -0.89
CA MET A 3 19.22 -14.50 -0.14
C MET A 3 18.01 -14.22 -0.30
N PRO A 4 17.42 -13.98 0.42
CA PRO A 4 16.15 -13.72 0.36
C PRO A 4 15.93 -12.48 -0.15
N GLU A 5 15.16 -12.31 -0.86
CA GLU A 5 14.91 -11.19 -1.29
C GLU A 5 13.98 -10.67 -0.48
N GLU A 6 14.02 -9.72 0.19
CA GLU A 6 13.08 -9.12 0.87
C GLU A 6 12.39 -8.22 0.07
N LEU A 7 11.18 -8.30 -0.31
CA LEU A 7 10.42 -7.35 -1.07
C LEU A 7 10.09 -6.18 -0.19
N PRO A 8 10.18 -4.98 -0.71
CA PRO A 8 9.85 -3.81 0.07
C PRO A 8 8.37 -3.80 0.41
N VAL A 9 8.06 -3.48 1.62
CA VAL A 9 6.68 -3.37 2.06
C VAL A 9 6.40 -1.91 2.35
N ARG A 10 5.32 -1.38 1.80
CA ARG A 10 4.97 0.01 2.01
C ARG A 10 3.59 0.11 2.56
N ARG A 11 3.42 1.03 3.48
CA ARG A 11 2.09 1.34 4.00
C ARG A 11 1.54 2.42 3.10
N VAL A 12 0.36 2.24 2.59
CA VAL A 12 -0.23 3.16 1.64
C VAL A 12 -1.55 3.66 2.19
N GLU A 13 -1.76 4.97 2.06
CA GLU A 13 -3.01 5.56 2.46
C GLU A 13 -3.52 6.36 1.28
N VAL A 14 -4.72 6.08 0.85
CA VAL A 14 -5.29 6.72 -0.33
C VAL A 14 -6.62 7.32 0.04
N SER A 15 -6.84 8.57 -0.38
CA SER A 15 -8.10 9.24 -0.14
C SER A 15 -8.85 9.35 -1.46
N PHE A 16 -10.15 9.10 -1.40
CA PHE A 16 -10.98 9.13 -2.59
C PHE A 16 -12.10 10.13 -2.42
N THR A 17 -12.75 10.50 -3.51
CA THR A 17 -13.88 11.40 -3.45
C THR A 17 -15.15 10.66 -3.03
N GLY A 18 -15.13 9.35 -3.10
CA GLY A 18 -16.26 8.52 -2.70
C GLY A 18 -15.81 7.38 -1.85
N PRO A 19 -16.63 6.35 -1.71
CA PRO A 19 -16.27 5.23 -0.87
C PRO A 19 -15.02 4.53 -1.37
N ALA A 20 -14.15 4.18 -0.45
CA ALA A 20 -12.92 3.51 -0.82
C ALA A 20 -13.21 2.12 -1.36
N PRO A 21 -12.57 1.71 -2.46
CA PRO A 21 -12.83 0.40 -3.06
C PRO A 21 -12.07 -0.72 -2.38
N ALA A 22 -12.40 -0.99 -1.13
CA ALA A 22 -11.65 -1.94 -0.34
C ALA A 22 -11.63 -3.34 -0.94
N ARG A 23 -12.75 -3.80 -1.48
CA ARG A 23 -12.78 -5.14 -2.01
C ARG A 23 -11.90 -5.32 -3.23
N GLN A 24 -11.92 -4.33 -4.12
CA GLN A 24 -11.10 -4.41 -5.31
C GLN A 24 -9.64 -4.39 -4.93
N VAL A 25 -9.28 -3.54 -3.99
CA VAL A 25 -7.89 -3.42 -3.58
C VAL A 25 -7.45 -4.69 -2.87
N ALA A 26 -8.33 -5.30 -2.09
CA ALA A 26 -7.96 -6.51 -1.37
C ALA A 26 -7.64 -7.66 -2.31
N ARG A 27 -8.13 -7.60 -3.55
CA ARG A 27 -7.83 -8.65 -4.49
C ARG A 27 -6.54 -8.44 -5.24
N ALA A 28 -5.95 -7.26 -5.12
CA ALA A 28 -4.73 -6.98 -5.86
C ALA A 28 -3.57 -7.79 -5.31
N SER A 29 -2.71 -8.25 -6.19
CA SER A 29 -1.56 -9.02 -5.77
C SER A 29 -0.63 -8.18 -4.94
N GLY A 30 -0.10 -8.74 -3.88
CA GLY A 30 0.85 -8.03 -3.04
C GLY A 30 0.22 -7.09 -2.03
N VAL A 31 -1.10 -6.98 -2.02
CA VAL A 31 -1.78 -6.09 -1.11
C VAL A 31 -2.31 -6.88 0.07
N SER A 32 -2.12 -6.35 1.28
CA SER A 32 -2.62 -7.01 2.47
C SER A 32 -3.04 -5.96 3.48
N GLU A 33 -3.69 -6.41 4.56
CA GLU A 33 -4.10 -5.54 5.63
C GLU A 33 -4.91 -4.36 5.14
N VAL A 34 -5.91 -4.63 4.33
CA VAL A 34 -6.72 -3.58 3.75
C VAL A 34 -7.77 -3.11 4.74
N GLU A 35 -7.80 -1.81 4.97
CA GLU A 35 -8.79 -1.23 5.83
C GLU A 35 -9.36 -0.02 5.14
N ALA A 36 -10.64 0.16 5.21
CA ALA A 36 -11.27 1.32 4.61
C ALA A 36 -12.09 2.02 5.68
N ASP A 37 -11.97 3.35 5.70
CA ASP A 37 -12.69 4.13 6.67
C ASP A 37 -13.31 5.25 5.87
N GLY A 38 -14.53 5.08 5.42
CA GLY A 38 -15.21 6.07 4.61
C GLY A 38 -14.53 6.24 3.27
N THR A 39 -13.93 7.38 3.05
CA THR A 39 -13.28 7.66 1.79
C THR A 39 -11.76 7.42 1.83
N VAL A 40 -11.26 6.88 2.94
CA VAL A 40 -9.84 6.66 3.08
C VAL A 40 -9.56 5.17 3.13
N LEU A 41 -8.56 4.74 2.40
CA LEU A 41 -8.18 3.35 2.38
C LEU A 41 -6.74 3.22 2.83
N ARG A 42 -6.46 2.25 3.68
CA ARG A 42 -5.11 1.98 4.12
C ARG A 42 -4.81 0.52 3.87
N CYS A 43 -3.63 0.25 3.44
CA CYS A 43 -3.22 -1.12 3.20
C CYS A 43 -1.71 -1.22 3.16
N LEU A 44 -1.22 -2.44 3.08
CA LEU A 44 0.19 -2.69 2.90
C LEU A 44 0.38 -3.24 1.50
N VAL A 45 1.38 -2.73 0.80
CA VAL A 45 1.69 -3.19 -0.54
C VAL A 45 3.11 -3.75 -0.52
N CYS A 46 3.24 -4.99 -0.93
CA CYS A 46 4.52 -5.66 -0.96
C CYS A 46 4.95 -5.81 -2.40
N GLY A 47 6.11 -5.32 -2.74
CA GLY A 47 6.62 -5.44 -4.10
C GLY A 47 6.11 -4.33 -4.99
N SER A 48 5.63 -4.70 -6.17
CA SER A 48 5.24 -3.73 -7.15
C SER A 48 3.91 -3.08 -6.83
N PHE A 49 3.80 -1.78 -7.11
CA PHE A 49 2.55 -1.08 -6.92
C PHE A 49 1.60 -1.30 -8.07
N GLN A 50 2.05 -1.89 -9.18
CA GLN A 50 1.22 -1.98 -10.36
C GLN A 50 -0.13 -2.64 -10.11
N PRO A 51 -0.23 -3.80 -9.47
CA PRO A 51 -1.53 -4.38 -9.24
C PRO A 51 -2.41 -3.50 -8.36
N PHE A 52 -1.79 -2.83 -7.38
CA PHE A 52 -2.52 -1.95 -6.50
C PHE A 52 -3.07 -0.77 -7.29
N LEU A 53 -2.25 -0.16 -8.13
CA LEU A 53 -2.69 0.99 -8.89
C LEU A 53 -3.78 0.62 -9.89
N GLU A 54 -3.69 -0.59 -10.43
CA GLU A 54 -4.72 -1.01 -11.35
C GLU A 54 -6.04 -1.22 -10.63
N ALA A 55 -6.00 -1.62 -9.39
CA ALA A 55 -7.22 -1.81 -8.63
C ALA A 55 -7.90 -0.47 -8.35
N LEU A 56 -7.19 0.63 -8.48
CA LEU A 56 -7.77 1.94 -8.24
C LEU A 56 -8.37 2.55 -9.50
N ARG A 57 -8.24 1.88 -10.65
CA ARG A 57 -8.76 2.45 -11.87
C ARG A 57 -10.24 2.64 -11.78
N GLY A 58 -10.73 3.73 -12.29
CA GLY A 58 -12.12 4.05 -12.24
C GLY A 58 -12.54 4.79 -10.99
N HIS A 59 -11.62 4.98 -10.05
CA HIS A 59 -11.92 5.69 -8.83
C HIS A 59 -11.09 6.95 -8.78
N GLU A 60 -11.69 8.01 -8.34
CA GLU A 60 -11.01 9.28 -8.32
C GLU A 60 -10.24 9.44 -7.04
N VAL A 61 -8.95 9.52 -7.12
CA VAL A 61 -8.06 9.62 -5.99
C VAL A 61 -7.71 11.07 -5.77
N ILE A 62 -7.87 11.56 -4.55
CA ILE A 62 -7.53 12.93 -4.25
C ILE A 62 -6.34 13.03 -3.31
N GLY A 63 -5.88 11.92 -2.78
CA GLY A 63 -4.68 11.93 -1.93
C GLY A 63 -4.03 10.58 -1.95
N PHE A 64 -2.71 10.56 -1.93
CA PHE A 64 -1.98 9.31 -1.98
C PHE A 64 -0.71 9.49 -1.17
N GLU A 65 -0.52 8.66 -0.18
CA GLU A 65 0.69 8.68 0.59
C GLU A 65 1.22 7.29 0.75
N SER A 66 2.49 7.11 0.67
CA SER A 66 3.09 5.82 0.91
C SER A 66 4.31 5.98 1.78
N THR A 67 4.48 5.07 2.71
CA THR A 67 5.59 5.08 3.62
C THR A 67 6.26 3.72 3.58
N THR A 68 7.55 3.71 3.38
CA THR A 68 8.28 2.45 3.36
C THR A 68 8.42 1.93 4.78
N LEU A 69 8.03 0.69 4.98
CA LEU A 69 8.16 0.11 6.26
C LEU A 69 9.37 -0.73 6.27
N ALA A 70 10.46 -0.18 6.17
CA ALA A 70 11.57 -0.94 6.06
C ALA A 70 11.95 -1.48 7.27
N ARG A 71 12.42 -2.17 7.46
CA ARG A 71 12.78 -2.60 8.38
C ARG A 71 13.76 -2.06 8.82
N GLU A 72 14.13 -1.54 8.99
CA GLU A 72 14.91 -0.97 9.29
C GLU A 72 15.45 -1.06 10.15
N ILE A 73 15.88 -1.24 10.40
CA ILE A 73 16.37 -1.48 11.15
C ILE A 73 17.32 -0.91 11.34
N SER A 74 17.80 -0.66 11.30
CA SER A 74 18.59 -0.22 11.43
C SER A 74 18.79 0.76 11.51
N SER A 75 18.94 1.17 11.55
CA SER A 75 19.24 2.01 11.56
C SER A 75 19.15 2.93 11.92
N ALA A 76 19.22 3.34 12.15
CA ALA A 76 19.13 4.20 12.37
C ALA A 76 19.37 4.99 12.69
N PRO A 77 19.70 5.52 12.86
CA PRO A 77 19.99 6.31 13.21
C PRO A 77 19.76 7.12 13.54
N SER A 78 19.77 7.35 13.70
CA SER A 78 19.68 8.04 13.90
C SER A 78 19.77 8.70 14.16
N GLY A 79 19.81 8.81 14.12
CA GLY A 79 20.03 9.62 14.31
C GLY A 79 20.03 10.03 14.73
#